data_8bdbc5edf7b49153300a718d2b0fc1f2
#
_entry.id   8bdbc5edf7b49153300a718d2b0fc1f2
#
_cell.length_a   1.000
_cell.length_b   1.000
_cell.length_c   1.000
_cell.angle_alpha   90.00
_cell.angle_beta   90.00
_cell.angle_gamma   90.00
#
_symmetry.space_group_name_H-M   'P 1'
#
loop_
_entity.id
_entity.type
_entity.pdbx_description
1 polymer ?
#
loop_
_entity_poly.entity_id
_entity_poly.type
_entity_poly.pdbx_seq_one_letter_code
_entity_poly.pdbx_strand_id
1 'polypeptide(L)'
;MMVRHAAGTGPAGWPIARDHGSRLACCHDPGPGTDQPRKELPAIDTLPTTIATPPREPPAPPGPWTALGWIALYFLLQAVGSSVLVVLLAVTTGHLRGWHGAADFAGHIRATLQPPGMQALLVMLSLGLAAGTILLLVRRRSPRLWSLAQPPGFGFVPPARLGFLLPAVGVGLLAPVLGGWLTQWLAQGHPVTQNIQQLGENTPLGWRIPLTLMVVSLGPLVEELLFRGVLLSALRPRWGRAGAAVLSSCVFALAHLPGLGWQVYALPALWLLAMALAWLRLRSGSIWPGVVAHATNNALAVAAWFLVAHAN
;
A
#
# COMPACT_ATOMS: atom_id res chain seq x y z
N MET A 1 48.03 2.92 36.47
CA MET A 1 48.85 1.72 36.60
C MET A 1 48.56 0.84 35.39
N MET A 2 49.54 0.73 34.48
CA MET A 2 49.85 -0.26 33.41
C MET A 2 48.67 -0.89 32.65
N VAL A 3 48.44 -0.47 31.41
CA VAL A 3 49.03 -0.95 30.10
C VAL A 3 49.21 -2.48 29.99
N ARG A 4 48.47 -3.08 29.07
CA ARG A 4 49.02 -4.03 28.08
C ARG A 4 48.14 -4.18 26.86
N HIS A 5 48.81 -3.98 25.70
CA HIS A 5 48.38 -4.33 24.33
C HIS A 5 48.23 -5.85 24.15
N ALA A 6 47.31 -6.24 23.28
CA ALA A 6 47.45 -7.45 22.48
C ALA A 6 46.86 -7.20 21.08
N ALA A 7 47.69 -7.44 20.09
CA ALA A 7 47.45 -7.41 18.65
C ALA A 7 46.50 -8.55 18.22
N GLY A 8 45.64 -8.34 17.27
CA GLY A 8 45.70 -8.48 15.85
C GLY A 8 45.52 -9.91 15.34
N THR A 9 44.44 -10.21 14.62
CA THR A 9 44.49 -11.12 13.45
C THR A 9 43.30 -10.71 12.54
N GLY A 10 43.65 -10.21 11.36
CA GLY A 10 42.70 -10.02 10.26
C GLY A 10 42.56 -11.35 9.45
N PRO A 11 41.44 -11.53 8.76
CA PRO A 11 41.22 -12.71 7.94
C PRO A 11 41.81 -12.58 6.53
N ALA A 12 42.31 -13.71 6.08
CA ALA A 12 42.93 -14.14 4.86
C ALA A 12 42.53 -13.44 3.56
N GLY A 13 43.60 -13.04 2.83
CA GLY A 13 43.52 -12.57 1.44
C GLY A 13 43.33 -13.72 0.44
N TRP A 14 42.71 -13.37 -0.66
CA TRP A 14 42.60 -14.17 -1.87
C TRP A 14 43.90 -14.04 -2.72
N PRO A 15 44.41 -15.11 -3.37
CA PRO A 15 45.61 -15.03 -4.18
C PRO A 15 45.30 -14.44 -5.57
N ILE A 16 46.08 -13.45 -5.93
CA ILE A 16 46.17 -12.89 -7.29
C ILE A 16 47.06 -13.84 -8.12
N ALA A 17 46.54 -14.44 -9.18
CA ALA A 17 47.31 -15.19 -10.15
C ALA A 17 48.16 -14.22 -10.97
N ARG A 18 49.49 -14.38 -10.88
CA ARG A 18 50.48 -13.73 -11.76
C ARG A 18 50.66 -14.57 -13.02
N ASP A 19 50.42 -13.91 -14.13
CA ASP A 19 50.74 -14.39 -15.47
C ASP A 19 52.25 -14.34 -15.69
N HIS A 20 52.88 -15.52 -15.94
CA HIS A 20 54.27 -15.62 -16.33
C HIS A 20 54.32 -15.79 -17.85
N GLY A 21 54.74 -14.75 -18.52
CA GLY A 21 55.18 -14.82 -19.91
C GLY A 21 56.39 -15.74 -20.09
N SER A 22 56.29 -16.68 -20.99
CA SER A 22 57.46 -17.40 -21.56
C SER A 22 57.40 -17.27 -23.09
N ARG A 23 58.35 -16.47 -23.60
CA ARG A 23 58.73 -16.43 -25.00
C ARG A 23 59.50 -17.70 -25.33
N LEU A 24 59.08 -18.42 -26.34
CA LEU A 24 59.95 -19.32 -27.06
C LEU A 24 59.90 -18.97 -28.57
N ALA A 25 61.00 -18.41 -29.04
CA ALA A 25 61.33 -18.27 -30.44
C ALA A 25 61.80 -19.61 -30.95
N CYS A 26 61.22 -20.10 -32.01
CA CYS A 26 61.88 -21.11 -32.87
C CYS A 26 61.78 -20.67 -34.32
N CYS A 27 62.92 -20.32 -34.86
CA CYS A 27 63.17 -20.18 -36.31
C CYS A 27 63.03 -21.54 -37.00
N HIS A 28 62.22 -21.62 -38.05
CA HIS A 28 62.32 -22.73 -39.00
C HIS A 28 62.23 -22.15 -40.42
N ASP A 29 63.24 -22.48 -41.18
CA ASP A 29 63.46 -22.08 -42.58
C ASP A 29 62.44 -22.70 -43.53
N PRO A 30 62.02 -22.01 -44.62
CA PRO A 30 61.06 -22.57 -45.55
C PRO A 30 61.80 -23.37 -46.65
N GLY A 31 61.48 -24.64 -46.78
CA GLY A 31 61.80 -25.45 -47.92
C GLY A 31 60.86 -25.16 -49.12
N PRO A 32 61.28 -25.38 -50.40
CA PRO A 32 60.58 -24.95 -51.56
C PRO A 32 59.49 -25.93 -52.00
N GLY A 33 58.37 -25.36 -52.37
CA GLY A 33 57.51 -25.79 -53.49
C GLY A 33 56.51 -26.91 -53.23
N THR A 34 55.23 -26.53 -53.15
CA THR A 34 54.21 -27.14 -53.99
C THR A 34 53.04 -26.16 -54.11
N ASP A 35 52.78 -25.74 -55.33
CA ASP A 35 51.59 -24.97 -55.70
C ASP A 35 50.33 -25.83 -55.48
N GLN A 36 49.62 -25.58 -54.39
CA GLN A 36 48.24 -26.04 -54.26
C GLN A 36 47.30 -24.81 -54.29
N PRO A 37 46.22 -24.85 -55.09
CA PRO A 37 45.24 -23.77 -55.11
C PRO A 37 44.61 -23.61 -53.74
N ARG A 38 44.71 -22.42 -53.16
CA ARG A 38 43.99 -22.03 -51.94
C ARG A 38 42.51 -22.23 -52.18
N LYS A 39 41.92 -23.20 -51.50
CA LYS A 39 40.49 -23.23 -51.34
C LYS A 39 40.09 -21.98 -50.54
N GLU A 40 39.42 -21.06 -51.26
CA GLU A 40 38.77 -19.94 -50.64
C GLU A 40 37.78 -20.50 -49.59
N LEU A 41 38.06 -20.25 -48.33
CA LEU A 41 37.11 -20.48 -47.22
C LEU A 41 35.89 -19.56 -47.50
N PRO A 42 34.65 -20.12 -47.47
CA PRO A 42 33.50 -19.27 -47.67
C PRO A 42 33.49 -18.16 -46.61
N ALA A 43 33.25 -16.96 -47.03
CA ALA A 43 33.07 -15.79 -46.16
C ALA A 43 32.11 -16.19 -45.04
N ILE A 44 32.58 -16.14 -43.79
CA ILE A 44 31.73 -16.28 -42.64
C ILE A 44 30.75 -15.12 -42.70
N ASP A 45 29.53 -15.40 -43.13
CA ASP A 45 28.41 -14.47 -43.04
C ASP A 45 28.42 -13.93 -41.61
N THR A 46 28.81 -12.67 -41.46
CA THR A 46 28.71 -11.97 -40.17
C THR A 46 27.24 -11.90 -39.86
N LEU A 47 26.75 -12.86 -39.04
CA LEU A 47 25.46 -12.81 -38.42
C LEU A 47 25.29 -11.39 -37.85
N PRO A 48 24.19 -10.68 -38.15
CA PRO A 48 23.98 -9.36 -37.61
C PRO A 48 24.02 -9.48 -36.10
N THR A 49 25.01 -8.86 -35.49
CA THR A 49 25.09 -8.75 -34.04
C THR A 49 23.83 -8.01 -33.62
N THR A 50 22.81 -8.77 -33.17
CA THR A 50 21.61 -8.19 -32.58
C THR A 50 22.09 -7.41 -31.38
N ILE A 51 22.21 -6.09 -31.52
CA ILE A 51 22.54 -5.18 -30.45
C ILE A 51 21.41 -5.37 -29.43
N ALA A 52 21.70 -6.15 -28.37
CA ALA A 52 20.77 -6.32 -27.28
C ALA A 52 20.47 -4.93 -26.71
N THR A 53 19.27 -4.44 -26.94
CA THR A 53 18.81 -3.18 -26.35
C THR A 53 19.04 -3.27 -24.83
N PRO A 54 19.76 -2.33 -24.20
CA PRO A 54 20.02 -2.38 -22.79
C PRO A 54 18.68 -2.51 -22.03
N PRO A 55 18.63 -3.29 -20.94
CA PRO A 55 17.41 -3.48 -20.15
C PRO A 55 16.85 -2.11 -19.80
N ARG A 56 15.60 -1.85 -20.18
CA ARG A 56 14.94 -0.58 -19.89
C ARG A 56 14.90 -0.42 -18.37
N GLU A 57 15.49 0.65 -17.87
CA GLU A 57 15.41 0.99 -16.45
C GLU A 57 13.95 1.01 -15.98
N PRO A 58 13.65 0.45 -14.79
CA PRO A 58 12.30 0.50 -14.26
C PRO A 58 11.87 1.96 -14.07
N PRO A 59 10.61 2.30 -14.37
CA PRO A 59 10.13 3.68 -14.23
C PRO A 59 10.26 4.14 -12.77
N ALA A 60 10.69 5.39 -12.58
CA ALA A 60 10.80 5.97 -11.25
C ALA A 60 9.42 6.05 -10.55
N PRO A 61 9.34 5.77 -9.24
CA PRO A 61 8.11 5.97 -8.47
C PRO A 61 7.77 7.46 -8.36
N PRO A 62 6.51 7.81 -8.06
CA PRO A 62 6.15 9.18 -7.70
C PRO A 62 6.97 9.64 -6.49
N GLY A 63 7.26 10.94 -6.41
CA GLY A 63 7.95 11.49 -5.24
C GLY A 63 7.11 11.33 -3.95
N PRO A 64 7.75 11.34 -2.75
CA PRO A 64 7.06 11.20 -1.48
C PRO A 64 5.93 12.23 -1.28
N TRP A 65 6.15 13.48 -1.68
CA TRP A 65 5.13 14.54 -1.61
C TRP A 65 3.93 14.28 -2.51
N THR A 66 4.14 13.71 -3.69
CA THR A 66 3.03 13.30 -4.59
C THR A 66 2.22 12.16 -3.95
N ALA A 67 2.90 11.18 -3.34
CA ALA A 67 2.24 10.08 -2.65
C ALA A 67 1.40 10.58 -1.46
N LEU A 68 1.97 11.46 -0.64
CA LEU A 68 1.25 12.11 0.48
C LEU A 68 0.08 12.96 -0.02
N GLY A 69 0.25 13.67 -1.13
CA GLY A 69 -0.82 14.44 -1.76
C GLY A 69 -2.00 13.56 -2.21
N TRP A 70 -1.74 12.37 -2.75
CA TRP A 70 -2.81 11.43 -3.13
C TRP A 70 -3.51 10.83 -1.90
N ILE A 71 -2.78 10.56 -0.82
CA ILE A 71 -3.35 10.14 0.46
C ILE A 71 -4.23 11.24 1.05
N ALA A 72 -3.70 12.47 1.11
CA ALA A 72 -4.47 13.61 1.60
C ALA A 72 -5.74 13.85 0.76
N LEU A 73 -5.64 13.74 -0.57
CA LEU A 73 -6.81 13.84 -1.46
C LEU A 73 -7.86 12.77 -1.16
N TYR A 74 -7.44 11.52 -0.91
CA TYR A 74 -8.35 10.43 -0.56
C TYR A 74 -9.17 10.73 0.69
N PHE A 75 -8.52 11.12 1.78
CA PHE A 75 -9.21 11.45 3.03
C PHE A 75 -10.01 12.77 2.93
N LEU A 76 -9.51 13.75 2.19
CA LEU A 76 -10.23 14.99 1.92
C LEU A 76 -11.53 14.74 1.14
N LEU A 77 -11.49 13.92 0.10
CA LEU A 77 -12.67 13.56 -0.68
C LEU A 77 -13.72 12.83 0.17
N GLN A 78 -13.30 12.02 1.15
CA GLN A 78 -14.24 11.40 2.08
C GLN A 78 -14.85 12.41 3.05
N ALA A 79 -14.03 13.26 3.68
CA ALA A 79 -14.48 14.25 4.65
C ALA A 79 -15.35 15.33 4.00
N VAL A 80 -14.90 15.93 2.89
CA VAL A 80 -15.62 16.98 2.18
C VAL A 80 -16.76 16.43 1.35
N GLY A 81 -16.58 15.24 0.74
CA GLY A 81 -17.57 14.60 -0.11
C GLY A 81 -18.90 14.35 0.61
N SER A 82 -18.86 13.83 1.83
CA SER A 82 -20.07 13.66 2.65
C SER A 82 -20.75 15.00 2.93
N SER A 83 -20.00 16.03 3.29
CA SER A 83 -20.55 17.37 3.57
C SER A 83 -21.19 18.00 2.34
N VAL A 84 -20.52 17.91 1.18
CA VAL A 84 -21.04 18.42 -0.09
C VAL A 84 -22.31 17.68 -0.49
N LEU A 85 -22.37 16.36 -0.34
CA LEU A 85 -23.56 15.56 -0.64
C LEU A 85 -24.72 15.95 0.26
N VAL A 86 -24.51 16.17 1.56
CA VAL A 86 -25.55 16.64 2.48
C VAL A 86 -26.08 18.01 2.05
N VAL A 87 -25.20 18.94 1.74
CA VAL A 87 -25.58 20.29 1.29
C VAL A 87 -26.38 20.22 -0.01
N LEU A 88 -25.92 19.45 -0.99
CA LEU A 88 -26.64 19.27 -2.26
C LEU A 88 -28.03 18.67 -2.06
N LEU A 89 -28.16 17.65 -1.22
CA LEU A 89 -29.46 17.05 -0.89
C LEU A 89 -30.35 18.03 -0.15
N ALA A 90 -29.84 18.77 0.83
CA ALA A 90 -30.59 19.76 1.57
C ALA A 90 -31.10 20.91 0.66
N VAL A 91 -30.25 21.41 -0.25
CA VAL A 91 -30.60 22.44 -1.22
C VAL A 91 -31.66 21.94 -2.18
N THR A 92 -31.49 20.76 -2.78
CA THR A 92 -32.44 20.21 -3.76
C THR A 92 -33.80 19.91 -3.11
N THR A 93 -33.83 19.29 -1.93
CA THR A 93 -35.07 18.98 -1.22
C THR A 93 -35.74 20.25 -0.66
N GLY A 94 -34.93 21.22 -0.20
CA GLY A 94 -35.41 22.54 0.25
C GLY A 94 -36.04 23.36 -0.90
N HIS A 95 -35.40 23.36 -2.07
CA HIS A 95 -35.92 24.04 -3.26
C HIS A 95 -37.28 23.47 -3.69
N LEU A 96 -37.39 22.12 -3.68
CA LEU A 96 -38.66 21.46 -4.00
C LEU A 96 -39.77 21.72 -2.96
N ARG A 97 -39.42 22.11 -1.74
CA ARG A 97 -40.34 22.40 -0.63
C ARG A 97 -40.56 23.87 -0.38
N GLY A 98 -39.99 24.77 -1.19
CA GLY A 98 -40.21 26.22 -1.09
C GLY A 98 -39.57 26.87 0.15
N TRP A 99 -38.31 26.54 0.47
CA TRP A 99 -37.59 27.14 1.61
C TRP A 99 -37.25 28.63 1.40
N HIS A 100 -37.25 29.37 2.49
CA HIS A 100 -37.05 30.82 2.47
C HIS A 100 -36.09 31.26 3.61
N GLY A 101 -34.76 31.18 3.36
CA GLY A 101 -33.75 31.77 4.22
C GLY A 101 -32.83 30.82 4.96
N ALA A 102 -31.79 31.36 5.66
CA ALA A 102 -30.70 30.61 6.27
C ALA A 102 -31.12 29.74 7.47
N ALA A 103 -32.17 30.15 8.22
CA ALA A 103 -32.72 29.37 9.34
C ALA A 103 -33.36 28.08 8.84
N ASP A 104 -34.06 28.13 7.71
CA ASP A 104 -34.66 26.96 7.06
C ASP A 104 -33.59 26.02 6.51
N PHE A 105 -32.46 26.54 6.03
CA PHE A 105 -31.37 25.74 5.52
C PHE A 105 -30.79 24.79 6.59
N ALA A 106 -30.52 25.31 7.79
CA ALA A 106 -30.06 24.48 8.91
C ALA A 106 -31.06 23.39 9.31
N GLY A 107 -32.38 23.74 9.26
CA GLY A 107 -33.47 22.80 9.46
C GLY A 107 -33.46 21.69 8.40
N HIS A 108 -33.29 22.07 7.12
CA HIS A 108 -33.25 21.10 6.01
C HIS A 108 -31.99 20.16 6.07
N ILE A 109 -30.83 20.68 6.48
CA ILE A 109 -29.66 19.82 6.72
C ILE A 109 -29.98 18.77 7.79
N ARG A 110 -30.54 19.18 8.93
CA ARG A 110 -30.95 18.25 9.99
C ARG A 110 -31.97 17.24 9.49
N ALA A 111 -33.02 17.70 8.80
CA ALA A 111 -34.04 16.82 8.23
C ALA A 111 -33.48 15.83 7.21
N THR A 112 -32.44 16.22 6.42
CA THR A 112 -31.76 15.35 5.46
C THR A 112 -30.98 14.24 6.16
N LEU A 113 -30.44 14.51 7.35
CA LEU A 113 -29.66 13.55 8.13
C LEU A 113 -30.53 12.64 9.03
N GLN A 114 -31.80 12.98 9.24
CA GLN A 114 -32.76 12.25 10.10
C GLN A 114 -33.10 10.83 9.59
N PRO A 115 -33.27 10.57 8.27
CA PRO A 115 -33.69 9.26 7.81
C PRO A 115 -32.71 8.18 8.22
N PRO A 116 -33.20 7.06 8.78
CA PRO A 116 -32.36 5.93 9.12
C PRO A 116 -31.56 5.44 7.91
N GLY A 117 -30.25 5.25 8.06
CA GLY A 117 -29.35 4.82 6.98
C GLY A 117 -28.80 5.96 6.09
N MET A 118 -29.27 7.20 6.22
CA MET A 118 -28.74 8.31 5.42
C MET A 118 -27.24 8.53 5.66
N GLN A 119 -26.77 8.46 6.89
CA GLN A 119 -25.34 8.57 7.22
C GLN A 119 -24.53 7.46 6.57
N ALA A 120 -25.03 6.21 6.60
CA ALA A 120 -24.37 5.09 5.92
C ALA A 120 -24.31 5.29 4.40
N LEU A 121 -25.39 5.78 3.78
CA LEU A 121 -25.43 6.10 2.36
C LEU A 121 -24.40 7.17 2.00
N LEU A 122 -24.31 8.26 2.77
CA LEU A 122 -23.35 9.34 2.54
C LEU A 122 -21.90 8.84 2.65
N VAL A 123 -21.60 8.00 3.66
CA VAL A 123 -20.29 7.36 3.81
C VAL A 123 -19.97 6.46 2.62
N MET A 124 -20.92 5.64 2.18
CA MET A 124 -20.71 4.77 1.02
C MET A 124 -20.47 5.57 -0.27
N LEU A 125 -21.25 6.62 -0.52
CA LEU A 125 -21.08 7.46 -1.70
C LEU A 125 -19.74 8.22 -1.68
N SER A 126 -19.37 8.82 -0.54
CA SER A 126 -18.09 9.54 -0.41
C SER A 126 -16.89 8.60 -0.52
N LEU A 127 -16.94 7.42 0.09
CA LEU A 127 -15.91 6.39 -0.03
C LEU A 127 -15.82 5.89 -1.47
N GLY A 128 -16.95 5.61 -2.13
CA GLY A 128 -16.97 5.17 -3.52
C GLY A 128 -16.37 6.21 -4.47
N LEU A 129 -16.75 7.48 -4.30
CA LEU A 129 -16.20 8.60 -5.08
C LEU A 129 -14.69 8.76 -4.85
N ALA A 130 -14.26 8.79 -3.59
CA ALA A 130 -12.85 8.91 -3.24
C ALA A 130 -12.04 7.73 -3.80
N ALA A 131 -12.52 6.51 -3.60
CA ALA A 131 -11.88 5.30 -4.10
C ALA A 131 -11.78 5.28 -5.64
N GLY A 132 -12.87 5.55 -6.33
CA GLY A 132 -12.90 5.61 -7.79
C GLY A 132 -11.94 6.68 -8.34
N THR A 133 -11.94 7.86 -7.73
CA THR A 133 -11.04 8.96 -8.11
C THR A 133 -9.58 8.55 -7.93
N ILE A 134 -9.20 7.96 -6.80
CA ILE A 134 -7.82 7.55 -6.52
C ILE A 134 -7.39 6.40 -7.44
N LEU A 135 -8.20 5.36 -7.61
CA LEU A 135 -7.89 4.24 -8.51
C LEU A 135 -7.63 4.75 -9.95
N LEU A 136 -8.50 5.64 -10.44
CA LEU A 136 -8.36 6.23 -11.76
C LEU A 136 -7.12 7.12 -11.86
N LEU A 137 -6.88 7.96 -10.86
CA LEU A 137 -5.72 8.88 -10.80
C LEU A 137 -4.41 8.09 -10.81
N VAL A 138 -4.25 7.13 -9.92
CA VAL A 138 -3.04 6.31 -9.81
C VAL A 138 -2.81 5.50 -11.08
N ARG A 139 -3.88 4.88 -11.62
CA ARG A 139 -3.82 4.12 -12.87
C ARG A 139 -3.40 4.97 -14.06
N ARG A 140 -3.94 6.18 -14.20
CA ARG A 140 -3.63 7.09 -15.31
C ARG A 140 -2.25 7.74 -15.18
N ARG A 141 -1.84 8.12 -13.97
CA ARG A 141 -0.58 8.83 -13.75
C ARG A 141 0.64 7.91 -13.73
N SER A 142 0.45 6.64 -13.37
CA SER A 142 1.55 5.68 -13.19
C SER A 142 1.22 4.29 -13.78
N PRO A 143 0.78 4.19 -15.05
CA PRO A 143 0.31 2.92 -15.62
C PRO A 143 1.40 1.85 -15.65
N ARG A 144 2.67 2.23 -15.85
CA ARG A 144 3.82 1.31 -15.88
C ARG A 144 4.17 0.73 -14.52
N LEU A 145 3.87 1.45 -13.41
CA LEU A 145 4.14 1.00 -12.05
C LEU A 145 3.01 0.13 -11.50
N TRP A 146 1.82 0.22 -12.07
CA TRP A 146 0.62 -0.44 -11.58
C TRP A 146 0.82 -1.94 -11.35
N SER A 147 1.27 -2.65 -12.38
CA SER A 147 1.40 -4.12 -12.37
C SER A 147 2.80 -4.63 -12.06
N LEU A 148 3.78 -3.78 -11.75
CA LEU A 148 5.09 -4.23 -11.31
C LEU A 148 5.01 -4.76 -9.87
N ALA A 149 5.48 -6.00 -9.65
CA ALA A 149 5.38 -6.70 -8.38
C ALA A 149 6.16 -6.00 -7.26
N GLN A 150 7.47 -5.85 -7.42
CA GLN A 150 8.34 -5.28 -6.41
C GLN A 150 8.45 -3.75 -6.54
N PRO A 151 8.63 -3.00 -5.43
CA PRO A 151 8.93 -1.58 -5.53
C PRO A 151 10.16 -1.33 -6.44
N PRO A 152 10.07 -0.37 -7.39
CA PRO A 152 9.17 0.80 -7.39
C PRO A 152 7.72 0.52 -7.83
N GLY A 153 7.38 -0.68 -8.26
CA GLY A 153 6.02 -1.04 -8.65
C GLY A 153 5.02 -1.04 -7.50
N PHE A 154 3.75 -0.85 -7.83
CA PHE A 154 2.68 -0.76 -6.82
C PHE A 154 2.16 -2.12 -6.36
N GLY A 155 2.49 -3.21 -7.06
CA GLY A 155 2.11 -4.56 -6.67
C GLY A 155 0.65 -4.91 -6.89
N PHE A 156 -0.01 -4.26 -7.83
CA PHE A 156 -1.39 -4.61 -8.21
C PHE A 156 -1.38 -5.84 -9.14
N VAL A 157 -0.82 -6.93 -8.64
CA VAL A 157 -0.66 -8.24 -9.30
C VAL A 157 -0.89 -9.35 -8.29
N PRO A 158 -1.22 -10.57 -8.71
CA PRO A 158 -1.27 -11.71 -7.80
C PRO A 158 0.03 -11.88 -7.02
N PRO A 159 -0.01 -12.40 -5.80
CA PRO A 159 1.19 -12.66 -5.01
C PRO A 159 2.06 -13.73 -5.67
N ALA A 160 3.38 -13.65 -5.51
CA ALA A 160 4.34 -14.61 -6.06
C ALA A 160 4.04 -16.07 -5.65
N ARG A 161 3.41 -16.26 -4.50
CA ARG A 161 2.91 -17.55 -4.01
C ARG A 161 1.58 -17.32 -3.31
N LEU A 162 0.55 -18.09 -3.65
CA LEU A 162 -0.77 -18.02 -2.99
C LEU A 162 -0.70 -18.32 -1.49
N GLY A 163 0.32 -19.08 -1.05
CA GLY A 163 0.58 -19.34 0.36
C GLY A 163 0.71 -18.08 1.24
N PHE A 164 0.95 -16.90 0.67
CA PHE A 164 0.91 -15.63 1.43
C PHE A 164 -0.48 -15.22 1.90
N LEU A 165 -1.54 -15.80 1.34
CA LEU A 165 -2.92 -15.53 1.80
C LEU A 165 -3.19 -16.13 3.17
N LEU A 166 -2.54 -17.26 3.52
CA LEU A 166 -2.70 -17.88 4.84
C LEU A 166 -2.18 -16.98 5.97
N PRO A 167 -0.91 -16.53 5.98
CA PRO A 167 -0.46 -15.57 6.98
C PRO A 167 -1.21 -14.23 6.93
N ALA A 168 -1.75 -13.82 5.77
CA ALA A 168 -2.58 -12.63 5.65
C ALA A 168 -3.87 -12.77 6.47
N VAL A 169 -4.59 -13.88 6.34
CA VAL A 169 -5.77 -14.17 7.17
C VAL A 169 -5.38 -14.24 8.64
N GLY A 170 -4.26 -14.91 8.98
CA GLY A 170 -3.75 -14.97 10.36
C GLY A 170 -3.50 -13.58 10.96
N VAL A 171 -2.86 -12.68 10.22
CA VAL A 171 -2.66 -11.28 10.65
C VAL A 171 -4.00 -10.59 10.85
N GLY A 172 -4.95 -10.74 9.90
CA GLY A 172 -6.27 -10.11 9.99
C GLY A 172 -7.11 -10.59 11.17
N LEU A 173 -6.96 -11.85 11.58
CA LEU A 173 -7.66 -12.41 12.74
C LEU A 173 -7.02 -12.01 14.08
N LEU A 174 -5.69 -11.98 14.13
CA LEU A 174 -4.96 -11.71 15.38
C LEU A 174 -4.85 -10.21 15.69
N ALA A 175 -4.74 -9.37 14.66
CA ALA A 175 -4.52 -7.93 14.86
C ALA A 175 -5.64 -7.24 15.66
N PRO A 176 -6.95 -7.45 15.42
CA PRO A 176 -7.98 -6.80 16.21
C PRO A 176 -8.02 -7.28 17.66
N VAL A 177 -7.67 -8.55 17.93
CA VAL A 177 -7.63 -9.11 19.27
C VAL A 177 -6.45 -8.52 20.07
N LEU A 178 -5.23 -8.67 19.51
CA LEU A 178 -4.01 -8.18 20.15
C LEU A 178 -3.96 -6.65 20.21
N GLY A 179 -4.40 -6.00 19.14
CA GLY A 179 -4.49 -4.54 19.05
C GLY A 179 -5.54 -3.97 20.00
N GLY A 180 -6.69 -4.61 20.11
CA GLY A 180 -7.71 -4.23 21.09
C GLY A 180 -7.21 -4.33 22.53
N TRP A 181 -6.57 -5.44 22.87
CA TRP A 181 -5.95 -5.63 24.19
C TRP A 181 -4.87 -4.56 24.48
N LEU A 182 -3.96 -4.32 23.53
CA LEU A 182 -2.92 -3.28 23.64
C LEU A 182 -3.54 -1.90 23.83
N THR A 183 -4.56 -1.57 23.03
CA THR A 183 -5.23 -0.27 23.09
C THR A 183 -5.92 -0.08 24.44
N GLN A 184 -6.63 -1.09 24.97
CA GLN A 184 -7.26 -1.04 26.29
C GLN A 184 -6.24 -0.88 27.40
N TRP A 185 -5.12 -1.59 27.32
CA TRP A 185 -4.04 -1.46 28.29
C TRP A 185 -3.44 -0.05 28.31
N LEU A 186 -3.21 0.54 27.12
CA LEU A 186 -2.70 1.91 26.99
C LEU A 186 -3.74 2.97 27.37
N ALA A 187 -5.02 2.68 27.18
CA ALA A 187 -6.11 3.60 27.49
C ALA A 187 -6.33 3.79 29.01
N GLN A 188 -5.86 2.87 29.85
CA GLN A 188 -5.94 2.97 31.33
C GLN A 188 -7.34 3.36 31.84
N GLY A 189 -8.38 2.78 31.27
CA GLY A 189 -9.79 3.05 31.65
C GLY A 189 -10.46 4.21 30.88
N HIS A 190 -9.74 4.92 30.02
CA HIS A 190 -10.38 5.88 29.09
C HIS A 190 -11.25 5.15 28.05
N PRO A 191 -12.40 5.73 27.64
CA PRO A 191 -13.25 5.09 26.65
C PRO A 191 -12.53 4.90 25.31
N VAL A 192 -12.64 3.70 24.76
CA VAL A 192 -12.12 3.35 23.44
C VAL A 192 -13.29 3.29 22.46
N THR A 193 -13.59 4.40 21.82
CA THR A 193 -14.65 4.49 20.81
C THR A 193 -14.07 4.72 19.43
N GLN A 194 -14.65 4.05 18.43
CA GLN A 194 -14.32 4.28 17.04
C GLN A 194 -15.55 4.80 16.29
N ASN A 195 -15.38 5.85 15.47
CA ASN A 195 -16.49 6.42 14.70
C ASN A 195 -17.20 5.38 13.85
N ILE A 196 -16.46 4.40 13.33
CA ILE A 196 -17.02 3.33 12.49
C ILE A 196 -17.94 2.40 13.29
N GLN A 197 -17.67 2.14 14.58
CA GLN A 197 -18.55 1.35 15.44
C GLN A 197 -19.85 2.08 15.70
N GLN A 198 -19.79 3.37 16.08
CA GLN A 198 -20.97 4.22 16.28
C GLN A 198 -21.80 4.33 15.01
N LEU A 199 -21.18 4.45 13.84
CA LEU A 199 -21.87 4.45 12.56
C LEU A 199 -22.67 3.16 12.36
N GLY A 200 -22.06 2.00 12.61
CA GLY A 200 -22.72 0.69 12.47
C GLY A 200 -23.89 0.51 13.43
N GLU A 201 -23.71 0.89 14.69
CA GLU A 201 -24.76 0.78 15.74
C GLU A 201 -25.99 1.65 15.37
N ASN A 202 -25.78 2.83 14.82
CA ASN A 202 -26.83 3.76 14.42
C ASN A 202 -27.42 3.46 13.01
N THR A 203 -26.91 2.44 12.31
CA THR A 203 -27.33 2.09 10.95
C THR A 203 -28.35 0.95 10.98
N PRO A 204 -29.53 1.08 10.31
CA PRO A 204 -30.49 0.00 10.17
C PRO A 204 -29.89 -1.24 9.50
N LEU A 205 -30.34 -2.43 9.87
CA LEU A 205 -29.77 -3.71 9.44
C LEU A 205 -29.63 -3.83 7.91
N GLY A 206 -30.63 -3.40 7.14
CA GLY A 206 -30.58 -3.43 5.67
C GLY A 206 -29.45 -2.59 5.08
N TRP A 207 -29.07 -1.48 5.73
CA TRP A 207 -27.97 -0.61 5.31
C TRP A 207 -26.61 -1.08 5.83
N ARG A 208 -26.57 -1.90 6.91
CA ARG A 208 -25.30 -2.46 7.43
C ARG A 208 -24.63 -3.38 6.43
N ILE A 209 -25.39 -4.15 5.65
CA ILE A 209 -24.82 -5.09 4.66
C ILE A 209 -24.01 -4.36 3.58
N PRO A 210 -24.56 -3.42 2.79
CA PRO A 210 -23.78 -2.71 1.78
C PRO A 210 -22.67 -1.86 2.40
N LEU A 211 -22.86 -1.26 3.59
CA LEU A 211 -21.81 -0.54 4.30
C LEU A 211 -20.65 -1.48 4.67
N THR A 212 -20.93 -2.67 5.20
CA THR A 212 -19.93 -3.70 5.51
C THR A 212 -19.14 -4.08 4.27
N LEU A 213 -19.81 -4.35 3.14
CA LEU A 213 -19.13 -4.69 1.89
C LEU A 213 -18.13 -3.60 1.47
N MET A 214 -18.49 -2.33 1.60
CA MET A 214 -17.60 -1.21 1.27
C MET A 214 -16.40 -1.12 2.23
N VAL A 215 -16.64 -1.23 3.53
CA VAL A 215 -15.61 -1.12 4.58
C VAL A 215 -14.64 -2.31 4.56
N VAL A 216 -15.13 -3.49 4.18
CA VAL A 216 -14.32 -4.72 4.16
C VAL A 216 -13.60 -4.92 2.82
N SER A 217 -14.06 -4.30 1.74
CA SER A 217 -13.42 -4.52 0.42
C SER A 217 -12.77 -3.26 -0.15
N LEU A 218 -13.57 -2.25 -0.49
CA LEU A 218 -13.12 -1.08 -1.23
C LEU A 218 -12.18 -0.20 -0.42
N GLY A 219 -12.47 0.03 0.86
CA GLY A 219 -11.59 0.76 1.77
C GLY A 219 -10.19 0.14 1.83
N PRO A 220 -10.05 -1.12 2.29
CA PRO A 220 -8.78 -1.83 2.32
C PRO A 220 -8.04 -1.83 0.98
N LEU A 221 -8.74 -2.05 -0.14
CA LEU A 221 -8.12 -2.05 -1.47
C LEU A 221 -7.40 -0.74 -1.78
N VAL A 222 -8.09 0.39 -1.59
CA VAL A 222 -7.54 1.71 -1.92
C VAL A 222 -6.45 2.12 -0.93
N GLU A 223 -6.63 1.81 0.35
CA GLU A 223 -5.64 2.09 1.37
C GLU A 223 -4.36 1.27 1.16
N GLU A 224 -4.45 -0.03 0.86
CA GLU A 224 -3.28 -0.82 0.54
C GLU A 224 -2.58 -0.34 -0.74
N LEU A 225 -3.33 0.09 -1.76
CA LEU A 225 -2.75 0.71 -2.94
C LEU A 225 -1.99 2.00 -2.59
N LEU A 226 -2.59 2.90 -1.79
CA LEU A 226 -1.98 4.18 -1.43
C LEU A 226 -0.76 4.01 -0.52
N PHE A 227 -0.88 3.22 0.54
CA PHE A 227 0.18 3.12 1.56
C PHE A 227 1.26 2.08 1.19
N ARG A 228 0.88 0.89 0.68
CA ARG A 228 1.82 -0.21 0.38
C ARG A 228 2.22 -0.24 -1.10
N GLY A 229 1.35 0.22 -1.98
CA GLY A 229 1.68 0.41 -3.39
C GLY A 229 2.47 1.69 -3.61
N VAL A 230 1.86 2.83 -3.39
CA VAL A 230 2.39 4.14 -3.79
C VAL A 230 3.40 4.70 -2.79
N LEU A 231 3.00 4.93 -1.52
CA LEU A 231 3.84 5.60 -0.53
C LEU A 231 5.09 4.80 -0.18
N LEU A 232 4.96 3.50 0.09
CA LEU A 232 6.09 2.62 0.37
C LEU A 232 7.09 2.62 -0.79
N SER A 233 6.60 2.58 -2.05
CA SER A 233 7.44 2.65 -3.25
C SER A 233 8.13 4.00 -3.41
N ALA A 234 7.45 5.10 -3.07
CA ALA A 234 8.00 6.45 -3.09
C ALA A 234 9.09 6.68 -2.03
N LEU A 235 8.95 6.07 -0.87
CA LEU A 235 9.90 6.19 0.25
C LEU A 235 11.15 5.33 0.07
N ARG A 236 11.02 4.17 -0.57
CA ARG A 236 12.07 3.15 -0.64
C ARG A 236 13.42 3.63 -1.18
N PRO A 237 13.51 4.47 -2.24
CA PRO A 237 14.79 4.92 -2.77
C PRO A 237 15.66 5.68 -1.77
N ARG A 238 15.04 6.40 -0.80
CA ARG A 238 15.73 7.23 0.19
C ARG A 238 15.96 6.52 1.52
N TRP A 239 15.01 5.69 1.96
CA TRP A 239 15.02 5.08 3.31
C TRP A 239 15.15 3.56 3.31
N GLY A 240 15.40 2.95 2.16
CA GLY A 240 15.51 1.50 2.05
C GLY A 240 14.19 0.77 2.39
N ARG A 241 14.27 -0.56 2.54
CA ARG A 241 13.06 -1.38 2.80
C ARG A 241 12.47 -1.15 4.19
N ALA A 242 13.32 -1.17 5.22
CA ALA A 242 12.89 -1.04 6.61
C ALA A 242 12.36 0.37 6.90
N GLY A 243 13.11 1.41 6.51
CA GLY A 243 12.69 2.80 6.71
C GLY A 243 11.40 3.14 5.97
N ALA A 244 11.22 2.68 4.72
CA ALA A 244 9.99 2.86 3.99
C ALA A 244 8.79 2.15 4.65
N ALA A 245 8.98 0.93 5.18
CA ALA A 245 7.94 0.22 5.92
C ALA A 245 7.54 0.97 7.19
N VAL A 246 8.51 1.39 8.00
CA VAL A 246 8.25 2.16 9.25
C VAL A 246 7.52 3.47 8.93
N LEU A 247 8.06 4.29 8.01
CA LEU A 247 7.48 5.60 7.70
C LEU A 247 6.08 5.49 7.09
N SER A 248 5.86 4.55 6.14
CA SER A 248 4.53 4.36 5.57
C SER A 248 3.52 3.88 6.61
N SER A 249 3.96 3.07 7.60
CA SER A 249 3.12 2.61 8.70
C SER A 249 2.81 3.73 9.70
N CYS A 250 3.76 4.63 9.98
CA CYS A 250 3.51 5.81 10.78
C CYS A 250 2.45 6.73 10.12
N VAL A 251 2.61 6.99 8.82
CA VAL A 251 1.63 7.82 8.08
C VAL A 251 0.26 7.15 8.07
N PHE A 252 0.19 5.83 7.90
CA PHE A 252 -1.06 5.07 7.97
C PHE A 252 -1.76 5.25 9.32
N ALA A 253 -1.07 5.03 10.42
CA ALA A 253 -1.63 5.18 11.77
C ALA A 253 -2.11 6.62 12.02
N LEU A 254 -1.29 7.62 11.69
CA LEU A 254 -1.64 9.03 11.85
C LEU A 254 -2.85 9.46 11.00
N ALA A 255 -2.98 8.94 9.77
CA ALA A 255 -4.11 9.24 8.91
C ALA A 255 -5.46 8.74 9.48
N HIS A 256 -5.43 7.74 10.37
CA HIS A 256 -6.63 7.20 11.02
C HIS A 256 -7.01 7.92 12.33
N LEU A 257 -6.15 8.81 12.84
CA LEU A 257 -6.37 9.48 14.12
C LEU A 257 -7.71 10.23 14.22
N PRO A 258 -8.20 10.95 13.17
CA PRO A 258 -9.53 11.56 13.22
C PRO A 258 -10.66 10.54 13.38
N GLY A 259 -10.58 9.39 12.70
CA GLY A 259 -11.56 8.30 12.81
C GLY A 259 -11.56 7.60 14.18
N LEU A 260 -10.49 7.75 14.94
CA LEU A 260 -10.33 7.27 16.33
C LEU A 260 -10.74 8.31 17.38
N GLY A 261 -11.40 9.41 16.98
CA GLY A 261 -11.73 10.47 17.94
C GLY A 261 -10.51 11.10 18.61
N TRP A 262 -9.36 11.17 17.90
CA TRP A 262 -8.08 11.68 18.39
C TRP A 262 -7.45 10.87 19.55
N GLN A 263 -7.83 9.63 19.71
CA GLN A 263 -7.35 8.73 20.76
C GLN A 263 -5.96 8.17 20.40
N VAL A 264 -4.91 8.86 20.82
CA VAL A 264 -3.50 8.53 20.49
C VAL A 264 -3.04 7.17 20.99
N TYR A 265 -3.66 6.64 22.07
CA TYR A 265 -3.35 5.32 22.62
C TYR A 265 -3.75 4.14 21.69
N ALA A 266 -4.57 4.40 20.68
CA ALA A 266 -4.90 3.41 19.65
C ALA A 266 -3.86 3.35 18.52
N LEU A 267 -2.99 4.37 18.36
CA LEU A 267 -2.00 4.44 17.30
C LEU A 267 -0.99 3.29 17.29
N PRO A 268 -0.45 2.82 18.43
CA PRO A 268 0.50 1.70 18.44
C PRO A 268 -0.07 0.41 17.83
N ALA A 269 -1.34 0.09 18.14
CA ALA A 269 -2.00 -1.08 17.57
C ALA A 269 -2.17 -0.97 16.04
N LEU A 270 -2.60 0.20 15.54
CA LEU A 270 -2.69 0.47 14.11
C LEU A 270 -1.33 0.45 13.41
N TRP A 271 -0.30 0.99 14.07
CA TRP A 271 1.05 0.95 13.52
C TRP A 271 1.58 -0.48 13.40
N LEU A 272 1.35 -1.34 14.39
CA LEU A 272 1.72 -2.77 14.34
C LEU A 272 1.00 -3.50 13.20
N LEU A 273 -0.31 -3.30 13.06
CA LEU A 273 -1.05 -3.81 11.91
C LEU A 273 -0.42 -3.32 10.60
N ALA A 274 -0.18 -2.01 10.48
CA ALA A 274 0.41 -1.39 9.30
C ALA A 274 1.79 -1.97 8.95
N MET A 275 2.63 -2.27 9.94
CA MET A 275 3.93 -2.94 9.78
C MET A 275 3.77 -4.37 9.24
N ALA A 276 2.80 -5.12 9.74
CA ALA A 276 2.50 -6.47 9.25
C ALA A 276 2.03 -6.44 7.78
N LEU A 277 1.19 -5.47 7.40
CA LEU A 277 0.74 -5.26 6.02
C LEU A 277 1.92 -4.87 5.10
N ALA A 278 2.83 -4.00 5.57
CA ALA A 278 4.04 -3.64 4.83
C ALA A 278 4.98 -4.85 4.65
N TRP A 279 5.10 -5.71 5.66
CA TRP A 279 5.85 -6.97 5.58
C TRP A 279 5.25 -7.90 4.52
N LEU A 280 3.93 -8.13 4.53
CA LEU A 280 3.22 -8.92 3.53
C LEU A 280 3.49 -8.37 2.12
N ARG A 281 3.39 -7.06 1.93
CA ARG A 281 3.68 -6.39 0.64
C ARG A 281 5.10 -6.64 0.14
N LEU A 282 6.09 -6.45 1.01
CA LEU A 282 7.51 -6.57 0.65
C LEU A 282 7.93 -8.03 0.38
N ARG A 283 7.28 -9.01 1.03
CA ARG A 283 7.56 -10.43 0.86
C ARG A 283 6.85 -11.04 -0.33
N SER A 284 5.58 -10.71 -0.53
CA SER A 284 4.76 -11.27 -1.59
C SER A 284 4.94 -10.61 -2.96
N GLY A 285 5.45 -9.36 -3.00
CA GLY A 285 5.47 -8.54 -4.21
C GLY A 285 4.08 -8.02 -4.63
N SER A 286 3.06 -8.19 -3.80
CA SER A 286 1.65 -7.93 -4.11
C SER A 286 0.97 -7.15 -2.99
N ILE A 287 0.01 -6.28 -3.33
CA ILE A 287 -0.86 -5.64 -2.32
C ILE A 287 -1.95 -6.59 -1.82
N TRP A 288 -2.31 -7.63 -2.58
CA TRP A 288 -3.47 -8.49 -2.28
C TRP A 288 -3.40 -9.21 -0.93
N PRO A 289 -2.26 -9.76 -0.47
CA PRO A 289 -2.17 -10.30 0.89
C PRO A 289 -2.43 -9.23 1.96
N GLY A 290 -1.97 -7.99 1.74
CA GLY A 290 -2.30 -6.85 2.60
C GLY A 290 -3.79 -6.55 2.58
N VAL A 291 -4.42 -6.50 1.39
CA VAL A 291 -5.88 -6.31 1.24
C VAL A 291 -6.65 -7.39 1.98
N VAL A 292 -6.28 -8.67 1.85
CA VAL A 292 -6.94 -9.78 2.56
C VAL A 292 -6.79 -9.63 4.08
N ALA A 293 -5.59 -9.34 4.59
CA ALA A 293 -5.35 -9.16 6.02
C ALA A 293 -6.17 -7.98 6.56
N HIS A 294 -6.15 -6.85 5.88
CA HIS A 294 -6.87 -5.64 6.26
C HIS A 294 -8.41 -5.86 6.19
N ALA A 295 -8.89 -6.49 5.12
CA ALA A 295 -10.30 -6.88 4.98
C ALA A 295 -10.77 -7.80 6.11
N THR A 296 -9.97 -8.81 6.48
CA THR A 296 -10.27 -9.73 7.58
C THR A 296 -10.31 -9.00 8.92
N ASN A 297 -9.35 -8.10 9.17
CA ASN A 297 -9.34 -7.24 10.37
C ASN A 297 -10.62 -6.39 10.46
N ASN A 298 -11.00 -5.73 9.36
CA ASN A 298 -12.21 -4.90 9.33
C ASN A 298 -13.48 -5.75 9.46
N ALA A 299 -13.53 -6.94 8.85
CA ALA A 299 -14.66 -7.85 8.98
C ALA A 299 -14.94 -8.23 10.44
N LEU A 300 -13.89 -8.52 11.22
CA LEU A 300 -14.04 -8.79 12.65
C LEU A 300 -14.50 -7.55 13.43
N ALA A 301 -13.95 -6.38 13.11
CA ALA A 301 -14.36 -5.14 13.77
C ALA A 301 -15.85 -4.83 13.54
N VAL A 302 -16.37 -5.05 12.32
CA VAL A 302 -17.78 -4.79 11.99
C VAL A 302 -18.73 -5.95 12.32
N ALA A 303 -18.22 -7.15 12.62
CA ALA A 303 -19.06 -8.29 13.05
C ALA A 303 -19.92 -7.95 14.27
N ALA A 304 -19.40 -7.12 15.18
CA ALA A 304 -20.14 -6.63 16.35
C ALA A 304 -21.44 -5.89 15.98
N TRP A 305 -21.53 -5.26 14.80
CA TRP A 305 -22.73 -4.58 14.33
C TRP A 305 -23.94 -5.51 14.19
N PHE A 306 -23.66 -6.79 13.92
CA PHE A 306 -24.72 -7.79 13.70
C PHE A 306 -25.04 -8.57 14.98
N LEU A 307 -24.09 -8.67 15.92
CA LEU A 307 -24.30 -9.36 17.19
C LEU A 307 -25.16 -8.55 18.16
N VAL A 308 -24.96 -7.25 18.24
CA VAL A 308 -25.73 -6.35 19.12
C VAL A 308 -27.18 -6.18 18.65
N ALA A 309 -27.44 -6.28 17.36
CA ALA A 309 -28.79 -6.11 16.80
C ALA A 309 -29.81 -7.21 17.23
N HIS A 310 -29.35 -8.33 17.80
CA HIS A 310 -30.21 -9.42 18.28
C HIS A 310 -30.53 -9.31 19.77
N ALA A 311 -29.98 -8.30 20.46
CA ALA A 311 -30.18 -8.10 21.91
C ALA A 311 -31.29 -7.08 22.25
N ASN A 312 -31.90 -6.43 21.24
CA ASN A 312 -33.01 -5.50 21.33
C ASN A 312 -34.19 -6.01 20.47
#